data_7fce0737554d2716e501aa379691af91
#
_entry.id   7fce0737554d2716e501aa379691af91
#
_cell.length_a   1.000
_cell.length_b   1.000
_cell.length_c   1.000
_cell.angle_alpha   90.00
_cell.angle_beta   90.00
_cell.angle_gamma   90.00
#
_symmetry.space_group_name_H-M   'P 1'
#
loop_
_entity.id
_entity.type
_entity.pdbx_description
1 polymer ?
#
loop_
_entity_poly.entity_id
_entity_poly.type
_entity_poly.pdbx_seq_one_letter_code
_entity_poly.pdbx_strand_id
1 'polypeptide(L)'
;VSVDNSALPTYDRNEGALPTSVDLVVIGAGVAGAATAYFAARAGLQVLVIERRSSIASLTTAAATGAFRLQHDNADELALVQEGLPLYLNFAETSGLVGWNLDIRQQGYLFCSRTEASA
;
A
#
# COMPACT_ATOMS: atom_id res chain seq x y z
N VAL A 1 7.67 -11.98 -15.26
CA VAL A 1 7.68 -10.73 -16.02
C VAL A 1 8.58 -9.79 -15.25
N SER A 2 9.81 -9.55 -15.73
CA SER A 2 10.68 -8.53 -15.15
C SER A 2 10.09 -7.17 -15.49
N VAL A 3 9.62 -6.46 -14.47
CA VAL A 3 9.23 -5.06 -14.64
C VAL A 3 10.53 -4.26 -14.71
N ASP A 4 10.76 -3.65 -15.84
CA ASP A 4 11.86 -2.69 -16.01
C ASP A 4 11.52 -1.46 -15.15
N ASN A 5 12.17 -1.35 -13.99
CA ASN A 5 12.02 -0.22 -13.08
C ASN A 5 12.66 1.08 -13.59
N SER A 6 13.34 1.05 -14.72
CA SER A 6 13.96 2.24 -15.33
C SER A 6 12.94 3.20 -15.94
N ALA A 7 11.68 2.76 -16.07
CA ALA A 7 10.61 3.54 -16.70
C ALA A 7 9.65 4.24 -15.73
N LEU A 8 9.84 4.10 -14.41
CA LEU A 8 9.03 4.88 -13.47
C LEU A 8 9.61 6.28 -13.36
N PRO A 9 8.87 7.33 -13.78
CA PRO A 9 9.34 8.69 -13.61
C PRO A 9 9.43 9.01 -12.12
N THR A 10 10.64 9.02 -11.59
CA THR A 10 10.91 9.60 -10.27
C THR A 10 10.86 11.10 -10.40
N TYR A 11 9.85 11.71 -9.84
CA TYR A 11 9.74 13.16 -9.74
C TYR A 11 10.49 13.62 -8.51
N ASP A 12 11.68 14.24 -8.71
CA ASP A 12 12.34 14.96 -7.63
C ASP A 12 11.74 16.36 -7.50
N ARG A 13 11.63 16.82 -6.27
CA ARG A 13 11.05 18.10 -5.84
C ARG A 13 11.72 19.32 -6.48
N ASN A 14 12.90 19.15 -7.04
CA ASN A 14 13.79 20.25 -7.41
C ASN A 14 14.06 20.36 -8.93
N GLU A 15 13.57 19.47 -9.78
CA GLU A 15 14.07 19.42 -11.16
C GLU A 15 13.02 19.55 -12.27
N GLY A 16 11.84 20.02 -12.03
CA GLY A 16 10.92 20.16 -13.15
C GLY A 16 9.65 20.94 -12.91
N ALA A 17 9.13 21.54 -13.95
CA ALA A 17 7.78 22.07 -13.95
C ALA A 17 6.78 20.93 -13.74
N LEU A 18 5.80 21.13 -12.85
CA LEU A 18 4.71 20.18 -12.68
C LEU A 18 4.04 19.90 -14.02
N PRO A 19 3.58 18.68 -14.28
CA PRO A 19 2.83 18.37 -15.48
C PRO A 19 1.60 19.27 -15.59
N THR A 20 1.30 19.71 -16.79
CA THR A 20 0.15 20.60 -17.06
C THR A 20 -1.18 19.86 -17.01
N SER A 21 -1.16 18.54 -17.18
CA SER A 21 -2.31 17.66 -17.07
C SER A 21 -1.88 16.28 -16.61
N VAL A 22 -2.74 15.62 -15.86
CA VAL A 22 -2.61 14.21 -15.45
C VAL A 22 -4.01 13.59 -15.41
N ASP A 23 -4.08 12.26 -15.45
CA ASP A 23 -5.36 11.55 -15.36
C ASP A 23 -5.87 11.47 -13.91
N LEU A 24 -4.94 11.40 -12.94
CA LEU A 24 -5.27 11.28 -11.53
C LEU A 24 -4.30 12.08 -10.66
N VAL A 25 -4.84 12.82 -9.71
CA VAL A 25 -4.07 13.45 -8.62
C VAL A 25 -4.38 12.73 -7.32
N VAL A 26 -3.34 12.21 -6.66
CA VAL A 26 -3.43 11.58 -5.34
C VAL A 26 -2.87 12.54 -4.30
N ILE A 27 -3.67 12.90 -3.29
CA ILE A 27 -3.27 13.80 -2.22
C ILE A 27 -2.89 12.98 -0.99
N GLY A 28 -1.61 13.01 -0.65
CA GLY A 28 -1.00 12.25 0.45
C GLY A 28 -0.25 11.01 -0.02
N ALA A 29 1.02 10.88 0.38
CA ALA A 29 1.90 9.76 0.04
C ALA A 29 2.12 8.82 1.25
N GLY A 30 1.05 8.52 2.00
CA GLY A 30 0.98 7.40 2.93
C GLY A 30 0.74 6.09 2.19
N VAL A 31 0.59 4.98 2.93
CA VAL A 31 0.37 3.65 2.33
C VAL A 31 -0.83 3.62 1.38
N ALA A 32 -1.95 4.25 1.75
CA ALA A 32 -3.14 4.28 0.91
C ALA A 32 -2.90 5.06 -0.40
N GLY A 33 -2.29 6.26 -0.32
CA GLY A 33 -1.98 7.05 -1.50
C GLY A 33 -0.95 6.38 -2.39
N ALA A 34 0.09 5.78 -1.82
CA ALA A 34 1.08 5.02 -2.57
C ALA A 34 0.47 3.82 -3.30
N ALA A 35 -0.40 3.05 -2.63
CA ALA A 35 -1.10 1.94 -3.25
C ALA A 35 -2.04 2.41 -4.38
N THR A 36 -2.81 3.48 -4.15
CA THR A 36 -3.69 4.06 -5.17
C THR A 36 -2.90 4.49 -6.40
N ALA A 37 -1.79 5.20 -6.20
CA ALA A 37 -0.93 5.65 -7.30
C ALA A 37 -0.32 4.46 -8.07
N TYR A 38 0.14 3.45 -7.33
CA TYR A 38 0.71 2.25 -7.92
C TYR A 38 -0.29 1.51 -8.83
N PHE A 39 -1.48 1.22 -8.33
CA PHE A 39 -2.49 0.50 -9.11
C PHE A 39 -3.01 1.34 -10.29
N ALA A 40 -3.20 2.65 -10.11
CA ALA A 40 -3.60 3.55 -11.18
C ALA A 40 -2.54 3.62 -12.29
N ALA A 41 -1.27 3.74 -11.94
CA ALA A 41 -0.17 3.74 -12.90
C ALA A 41 -0.07 2.39 -13.65
N ARG A 42 -0.27 1.26 -12.96
CA ARG A 42 -0.35 -0.05 -13.61
C ARG A 42 -1.53 -0.18 -14.57
N ALA A 43 -2.60 0.53 -14.33
CA ALA A 43 -3.74 0.63 -15.25
C ALA A 43 -3.49 1.57 -16.45
N GLY A 44 -2.30 2.18 -16.53
CA GLY A 44 -1.88 3.05 -17.64
C GLY A 44 -2.23 4.52 -17.44
N LEU A 45 -2.68 4.92 -16.25
CA LEU A 45 -2.98 6.31 -15.95
C LEU A 45 -1.73 7.12 -15.65
N GLN A 46 -1.70 8.37 -16.07
CA GLN A 46 -0.70 9.36 -15.64
C GLN A 46 -1.09 9.88 -14.25
N VAL A 47 -0.28 9.57 -13.24
CA VAL A 47 -0.60 9.87 -11.85
C VAL A 47 0.37 10.90 -11.27
N LEU A 48 -0.18 11.93 -10.61
CA LEU A 48 0.56 12.87 -9.79
C LEU A 48 0.25 12.62 -8.31
N VAL A 49 1.29 12.37 -7.50
CA VAL A 49 1.15 12.26 -6.05
C VAL A 49 1.65 13.55 -5.41
N ILE A 50 0.82 14.17 -4.60
CA ILE A 50 1.14 15.38 -3.85
C ILE A 50 1.26 15.05 -2.37
N GLU A 51 2.44 15.26 -1.79
CA GLU A 51 2.69 15.11 -0.36
C GLU A 51 3.09 16.45 0.25
N ARG A 52 2.44 16.81 1.36
CA ARG A 52 2.70 18.07 2.07
C ARG A 52 4.04 18.07 2.79
N ARG A 53 4.50 16.92 3.23
CA ARG A 53 5.70 16.75 4.04
C ARG A 53 6.92 16.53 3.15
N SER A 54 8.09 16.70 3.74
CA SER A 54 9.37 16.47 3.06
C SER A 54 9.69 14.99 2.86
N SER A 55 9.02 14.08 3.56
CA SER A 55 9.14 12.65 3.35
C SER A 55 7.80 11.96 3.28
N ILE A 56 7.73 10.94 2.42
CA ILE A 56 6.57 10.08 2.26
C ILE A 56 6.37 9.18 3.49
N ALA A 57 5.17 8.68 3.70
CA ALA A 57 4.81 7.72 4.75
C ALA A 57 5.18 8.13 6.19
N SER A 58 5.42 9.42 6.45
CA SER A 58 6.00 9.94 7.69
C SER A 58 5.01 10.18 8.85
N LEU A 59 3.73 9.86 8.66
CA LEU A 59 2.67 10.03 9.67
C LEU A 59 2.10 8.67 10.11
N THR A 60 0.79 8.49 9.90
CA THR A 60 0.04 7.31 10.30
C THR A 60 0.68 6.02 9.81
N THR A 61 1.21 6.01 8.59
CA THR A 61 1.91 4.84 8.04
C THR A 61 3.14 4.47 8.86
N ALA A 62 3.97 5.45 9.24
CA ALA A 62 5.15 5.22 10.07
C ALA A 62 4.80 4.86 11.51
N ALA A 63 3.66 5.34 12.02
CA ALA A 63 3.18 5.09 13.38
C ALA A 63 2.35 3.80 13.51
N ALA A 64 1.97 3.18 12.39
CA ALA A 64 1.19 1.95 12.39
C ALA A 64 2.02 0.77 12.88
N THR A 65 1.38 -0.17 13.56
CA THR A 65 2.02 -1.41 14.02
C THR A 65 2.39 -2.36 12.87
N GLY A 66 1.87 -2.11 11.67
CA GLY A 66 2.06 -2.98 10.49
C GLY A 66 1.38 -4.34 10.62
N ALA A 67 0.49 -4.52 11.60
CA ALA A 67 -0.23 -5.76 11.79
C ALA A 67 -1.56 -5.77 11.01
N PHE A 68 -1.91 -6.92 10.47
CA PHE A 68 -3.22 -7.19 9.87
C PHE A 68 -3.74 -8.56 10.31
N ARG A 69 -5.04 -8.77 10.17
CA ARG A 69 -5.71 -10.01 10.58
C ARG A 69 -6.84 -10.36 9.62
N LEU A 70 -7.31 -11.61 9.67
CA LEU A 70 -8.49 -12.10 8.95
C LEU A 70 -9.70 -12.31 9.87
N GLN A 71 -9.56 -12.09 11.16
CA GLN A 71 -10.65 -12.22 12.12
C GLN A 71 -11.46 -10.92 12.13
N HIS A 72 -12.49 -10.85 11.29
CA HIS A 72 -13.45 -9.77 11.19
C HIS A 72 -14.86 -10.32 11.26
N ASP A 73 -15.73 -9.65 12.02
CA ASP A 73 -17.15 -9.99 12.11
C ASP A 73 -17.94 -9.48 10.89
N ASN A 74 -17.41 -8.47 10.21
CA ASN A 74 -17.99 -7.89 9.02
C ASN A 74 -17.48 -8.62 7.77
N ALA A 75 -18.41 -9.17 6.98
CA ALA A 75 -18.08 -9.93 5.77
C ALA A 75 -17.41 -9.08 4.68
N ASP A 76 -17.78 -7.79 4.57
CA ASP A 76 -17.20 -6.89 3.58
C ASP A 76 -15.75 -6.52 3.94
N GLU A 77 -15.47 -6.29 5.24
CA GLU A 77 -14.10 -6.10 5.72
C GLU A 77 -13.24 -7.35 5.48
N LEU A 78 -13.79 -8.53 5.76
CA LEU A 78 -13.08 -9.78 5.52
C LEU A 78 -12.75 -9.95 4.03
N ALA A 79 -13.71 -9.68 3.13
CA ALA A 79 -13.50 -9.77 1.70
C ALA A 79 -12.38 -8.82 1.22
N LEU A 80 -12.39 -7.57 1.67
CA LEU A 80 -11.34 -6.58 1.34
C LEU A 80 -9.95 -7.03 1.81
N VAL A 81 -9.84 -7.54 3.04
CA VAL A 81 -8.56 -8.01 3.57
C VAL A 81 -8.07 -9.25 2.83
N GLN A 82 -8.97 -10.18 2.50
CA GLN A 82 -8.64 -11.38 1.72
C GLN A 82 -8.16 -11.04 0.31
N GLU A 83 -8.74 -10.04 -0.33
CA GLU A 83 -8.32 -9.57 -1.65
C GLU A 83 -6.90 -8.96 -1.61
N GLY A 84 -6.59 -8.19 -0.55
CA GLY A 84 -5.27 -7.57 -0.38
C GLY A 84 -4.16 -8.51 0.09
N LEU A 85 -4.50 -9.63 0.71
CA LEU A 85 -3.54 -10.53 1.35
C LEU A 85 -2.45 -11.08 0.40
N PRO A 86 -2.76 -11.53 -0.83
CA PRO A 86 -1.75 -12.01 -1.77
C PRO A 86 -0.70 -10.95 -2.13
N LEU A 87 -1.09 -9.67 -2.19
CA LEU A 87 -0.15 -8.58 -2.42
C LEU A 87 0.92 -8.51 -1.31
N TYR A 88 0.51 -8.65 -0.05
CA TYR A 88 1.43 -8.61 1.07
C TYR A 88 2.31 -9.85 1.16
N LEU A 89 1.74 -11.04 1.01
CA LEU A 89 2.47 -12.30 1.15
C LEU A 89 3.47 -12.54 -0.01
N ASN A 90 3.15 -12.05 -1.21
CA ASN A 90 3.96 -12.19 -2.41
C ASN A 90 4.40 -10.82 -2.94
N PHE A 91 4.78 -9.90 -2.05
CA PHE A 91 4.98 -8.50 -2.38
C PHE A 91 5.98 -8.29 -3.52
N ALA A 92 7.15 -8.92 -3.47
CA ALA A 92 8.18 -8.77 -4.50
C ALA A 92 7.68 -9.21 -5.88
N GLU A 93 6.98 -10.34 -5.95
CA GLU A 93 6.42 -10.88 -7.19
C GLU A 93 5.28 -10.01 -7.71
N THR A 94 4.33 -9.67 -6.83
CA THR A 94 3.13 -8.92 -7.20
C THR A 94 3.44 -7.47 -7.57
N SER A 95 4.38 -6.84 -6.85
CA SER A 95 4.80 -5.46 -7.10
C SER A 95 5.84 -5.33 -8.23
N GLY A 96 6.54 -6.42 -8.57
CA GLY A 96 7.68 -6.41 -9.48
C GLY A 96 8.96 -5.84 -8.87
N LEU A 97 8.98 -5.58 -7.56
CA LEU A 97 10.14 -5.05 -6.84
C LEU A 97 11.05 -6.20 -6.40
N VAL A 98 11.90 -6.65 -7.30
CA VAL A 98 12.83 -7.77 -7.05
C VAL A 98 13.74 -7.47 -5.86
N GLY A 99 13.80 -8.41 -4.93
CA GLY A 99 14.66 -8.32 -3.73
C GLY A 99 14.02 -7.57 -2.55
N TRP A 100 12.82 -7.03 -2.70
CA TRP A 100 12.09 -6.46 -1.58
C TRP A 100 11.35 -7.54 -0.78
N ASN A 101 11.52 -7.51 0.55
CA ASN A 101 10.82 -8.37 1.47
C ASN A 101 10.16 -7.51 2.56
N LEU A 102 8.87 -7.72 2.80
CA LEU A 102 8.16 -7.05 3.87
C LEU A 102 8.40 -7.68 5.26
N ASP A 103 9.17 -8.77 5.32
CA ASP A 103 9.45 -9.53 6.56
C ASP A 103 8.18 -9.86 7.36
N ILE A 104 7.12 -10.27 6.66
CA ILE A 104 5.84 -10.60 7.28
C ILE A 104 5.99 -11.88 8.10
N ARG A 105 5.60 -11.80 9.37
CA ARG A 105 5.62 -12.93 10.30
C ARG A 105 4.20 -13.32 10.68
N GLN A 106 3.79 -14.53 10.31
CA GLN A 106 2.50 -15.09 10.69
C GLN A 106 2.58 -15.61 12.11
N GLN A 107 2.28 -14.74 13.08
CA GLN A 107 2.33 -15.07 14.51
C GLN A 107 0.98 -15.47 15.10
N GLY A 108 -0.11 -15.22 14.37
CA GLY A 108 -1.47 -15.44 14.82
C GLY A 108 -1.97 -14.37 15.80
N TYR A 109 -3.21 -14.54 16.23
CA TYR A 109 -3.88 -13.69 17.22
C TYR A 109 -4.52 -14.55 18.29
N LEU A 110 -4.44 -14.13 19.54
CA LEU A 110 -5.14 -14.74 20.66
C LEU A 110 -6.26 -13.79 21.11
N PHE A 111 -7.50 -14.25 20.99
CA PHE A 111 -8.67 -13.55 21.52
C PHE A 111 -9.06 -14.19 22.84
N CYS A 112 -9.11 -13.37 23.90
CA CYS A 112 -9.55 -13.80 25.21
C CYS A 112 -10.98 -13.32 25.44
N SER A 113 -11.88 -14.25 25.79
CA SER A 113 -13.28 -13.95 26.10
C SER A 113 -13.62 -14.49 27.51
N ARG A 114 -14.51 -13.80 28.21
CA ARG A 114 -15.04 -14.23 29.50
C ARG A 114 -16.27 -15.13 29.39
N THR A 115 -16.88 -15.19 28.21
CA THR A 115 -18.09 -15.98 27.94
C THR A 115 -17.97 -16.69 26.61
N GLU A 116 -18.58 -17.87 26.48
CA GLU A 116 -18.63 -18.63 25.22
C GLU A 116 -19.33 -17.84 24.08
N ALA A 117 -20.22 -16.91 24.42
CA ALA A 117 -20.92 -16.08 23.44
C ALA A 117 -20.06 -14.96 22.81
N SER A 118 -18.81 -14.79 23.27
CA SER A 118 -17.87 -13.77 22.80
C SER A 118 -16.65 -14.37 22.09
N ALA A 119 -16.69 -15.67 21.77
CA ALA A 119 -15.60 -16.38 21.09
C ALA A 119 -15.85 -16.50 19.58
#